data_3211cf19da06a047b43d7f29ac18a660
#
_entry.id   3211cf19da06a047b43d7f29ac18a660
#
_cell.length_a   1.000
_cell.length_b   1.000
_cell.length_c   1.000
_cell.angle_alpha   90.00
_cell.angle_beta   90.00
_cell.angle_gamma   90.00
#
_symmetry.space_group_name_H-M   'P 1'
#
loop_
_entity.id
_entity.type
_entity.pdbx_description
1 polymer ?
#
loop_
_entity_poly.entity_id
_entity_poly.type
_entity_poly.pdbx_seq_one_letter_code
_entity_poly.pdbx_strand_id
1 'polypeptide(L)'
;MDIFSKVAKSFESQEFMKTIGARLDSVDEGLVVISVELKPTMKQQHGFGHAGVTFSIGDSAAGYAALTKMGKNQEVLTSEMKIHLMSPADGKILKAVGSVLKVGRRLLIVQSNIYSGDDKNEKLIATMLGTMVPSIVAI
;
A
#
# COMPACT_ATOMS: atom_id res chain seq x y z
N MET A 1 1.65 -20.94 8.64
CA MET A 1 0.85 -19.67 8.56
C MET A 1 0.52 -19.42 7.10
N ASP A 2 -0.74 -19.25 6.79
CA ASP A 2 -1.14 -18.96 5.42
C ASP A 2 -0.79 -17.52 5.01
N ILE A 3 -0.96 -17.22 3.73
CA ILE A 3 -0.62 -15.91 3.17
C ILE A 3 -1.39 -14.78 3.85
N PHE A 4 -2.68 -14.98 4.07
CA PHE A 4 -3.51 -13.98 4.72
C PHE A 4 -3.01 -13.66 6.13
N SER A 5 -2.78 -14.69 6.93
CA SER A 5 -2.31 -14.53 8.31
C SER A 5 -0.94 -13.86 8.37
N LYS A 6 -0.06 -14.20 7.45
CA LYS A 6 1.27 -13.60 7.38
C LYS A 6 1.18 -12.09 7.11
N VAL A 7 0.39 -11.70 6.13
CA VAL A 7 0.19 -10.27 5.80
C VAL A 7 -0.47 -9.54 6.94
N ALA A 8 -1.55 -10.11 7.51
CA ALA A 8 -2.27 -9.49 8.61
C ALA A 8 -1.37 -9.25 9.82
N LYS A 9 -0.58 -10.25 10.19
CA LYS A 9 0.36 -10.13 11.31
C LYS A 9 1.41 -9.04 11.06
N SER A 10 1.97 -9.01 9.86
CA SER A 10 2.94 -7.99 9.48
C SER A 10 2.33 -6.60 9.52
N PHE A 11 1.13 -6.44 8.96
CA PHE A 11 0.42 -5.16 8.96
C PHE A 11 0.14 -4.68 10.39
N GLU A 12 -0.33 -5.57 11.26
CA GLU A 12 -0.61 -5.24 12.67
C GLU A 12 0.66 -4.81 13.43
N SER A 13 1.81 -5.28 13.00
CA SER A 13 3.09 -4.94 13.62
C SER A 13 3.68 -3.64 13.08
N GLN A 14 3.11 -3.07 12.04
CA GLN A 14 3.60 -1.85 11.42
C GLN A 14 3.06 -0.62 12.15
N GLU A 15 3.89 -0.04 13.02
CA GLU A 15 3.49 1.08 13.89
C GLU A 15 3.00 2.29 13.10
N PHE A 16 3.62 2.60 11.96
CA PHE A 16 3.23 3.76 11.17
C PHE A 16 1.80 3.63 10.63
N MET A 17 1.39 2.44 10.22
CA MET A 17 0.01 2.21 9.76
C MET A 17 -0.99 2.43 10.90
N LYS A 18 -0.63 2.07 12.13
CA LYS A 18 -1.45 2.37 13.31
C LYS A 18 -1.55 3.88 13.56
N THR A 19 -0.44 4.58 13.42
CA THR A 19 -0.40 6.03 13.64
C THR A 19 -1.36 6.78 12.71
N ILE A 20 -1.41 6.39 11.45
CA ILE A 20 -2.33 7.04 10.50
C ILE A 20 -3.74 6.43 10.50
N GLY A 21 -3.95 5.33 11.22
CA GLY A 21 -5.26 4.67 11.30
C GLY A 21 -5.61 3.88 10.04
N ALA A 22 -4.61 3.38 9.33
CA ALA A 22 -4.83 2.58 8.13
C ALA A 22 -5.46 1.23 8.46
N ARG A 23 -6.21 0.70 7.51
CA ARG A 23 -6.90 -0.59 7.62
C ARG A 23 -6.48 -1.49 6.48
N LEU A 24 -6.28 -2.76 6.79
CA LEU A 24 -6.09 -3.82 5.80
C LEU A 24 -7.47 -4.33 5.40
N ASP A 25 -7.94 -3.93 4.22
CA ASP A 25 -9.30 -4.25 3.78
C ASP A 25 -9.42 -5.65 3.18
N SER A 26 -8.45 -6.05 2.36
CA SER A 26 -8.44 -7.39 1.77
C SER A 26 -7.05 -7.83 1.38
N VAL A 27 -6.86 -9.15 1.38
CA VAL A 27 -5.63 -9.81 0.95
C VAL A 27 -6.00 -10.96 0.04
N ASP A 28 -5.56 -10.88 -1.22
CA ASP A 28 -5.61 -11.98 -2.17
C ASP A 28 -4.21 -12.20 -2.71
N GLU A 29 -3.97 -13.31 -3.36
CA GLU A 29 -2.68 -13.58 -3.96
C GLU A 29 -2.35 -12.53 -5.02
N GLY A 30 -1.28 -11.77 -4.77
CA GLY A 30 -0.84 -10.71 -5.66
C GLY A 30 -1.70 -9.44 -5.67
N LEU A 31 -2.64 -9.31 -4.72
CA LEU A 31 -3.56 -8.17 -4.68
C LEU A 31 -3.95 -7.84 -3.24
N VAL A 32 -3.63 -6.64 -2.79
CA VAL A 32 -3.91 -6.20 -1.42
C VAL A 32 -4.52 -4.80 -1.43
N VAL A 33 -5.53 -4.59 -0.61
CA VAL A 33 -6.22 -3.30 -0.49
C VAL A 33 -6.04 -2.76 0.92
N ILE A 34 -5.55 -1.52 1.01
CA ILE A 34 -5.40 -0.77 2.26
C ILE A 34 -6.13 0.56 2.11
N SER A 35 -6.87 0.95 3.14
CA SER A 35 -7.55 2.24 3.15
C SER A 35 -7.25 3.03 4.42
N VAL A 36 -7.50 4.33 4.35
CA VAL A 36 -7.31 5.24 5.48
C VAL A 36 -8.31 6.38 5.39
N GLU A 37 -8.86 6.76 6.52
CA GLU A 37 -9.67 7.97 6.63
C GLU A 37 -8.76 9.19 6.77
N LEU A 38 -8.94 10.21 5.94
CA LEU A 38 -8.16 11.43 6.01
C LEU A 38 -8.61 12.30 7.19
N LYS A 39 -7.74 12.41 8.18
CA LYS A 39 -7.94 13.27 9.34
C LYS A 39 -7.25 14.62 9.11
N PRO A 40 -7.64 15.69 9.83
CA PRO A 40 -7.00 17.00 9.67
C PRO A 40 -5.48 16.99 9.77
N THR A 41 -4.92 16.14 10.66
CA THR A 41 -3.47 16.03 10.87
C THR A 41 -2.74 15.38 9.72
N MET A 42 -3.46 14.83 8.74
CA MET A 42 -2.91 14.14 7.57
C MET A 42 -3.03 14.97 6.31
N LYS A 43 -3.45 16.21 6.43
CA LYS A 43 -3.69 17.12 5.31
C LYS A 43 -2.58 18.15 5.19
N GLN A 44 -2.34 18.56 3.93
CA GLN A 44 -1.43 19.65 3.66
C GLN A 44 -2.16 21.01 3.81
N GLN A 45 -1.45 22.11 3.59
CA GLN A 45 -1.94 23.47 3.87
C GLN A 45 -3.19 23.88 3.09
N HIS A 46 -3.49 23.22 1.97
CA HIS A 46 -4.68 23.52 1.17
C HIS A 46 -5.89 22.64 1.50
N GLY A 47 -5.78 21.80 2.54
CA GLY A 47 -6.87 20.96 2.97
C GLY A 47 -6.99 19.61 2.25
N PHE A 48 -6.10 19.30 1.32
CA PHE A 48 -6.04 18.00 0.68
C PHE A 48 -5.16 17.04 1.47
N GLY A 49 -5.37 15.76 1.30
CA GLY A 49 -4.49 14.76 1.89
C GLY A 49 -3.05 14.95 1.43
N HIS A 50 -2.11 14.90 2.38
CA HIS A 50 -0.70 15.03 2.07
C HIS A 50 -0.24 13.87 1.19
N ALA A 51 0.61 14.15 0.19
CA ALA A 51 1.14 13.14 -0.71
C ALA A 51 1.86 12.01 0.03
N GLY A 52 2.43 12.31 1.21
CA GLY A 52 3.07 11.31 2.06
C GLY A 52 2.12 10.23 2.54
N VAL A 53 0.86 10.55 2.81
CA VAL A 53 -0.16 9.56 3.18
C VAL A 53 -0.50 8.68 1.98
N THR A 54 -0.72 9.30 0.83
CA THR A 54 -0.98 8.58 -0.43
C THR A 54 0.14 7.59 -0.73
N PHE A 55 1.39 8.04 -0.66
CA PHE A 55 2.55 7.17 -0.88
C PHE A 55 2.60 6.04 0.14
N SER A 56 2.39 6.34 1.42
CA SER A 56 2.55 5.36 2.49
C SER A 56 1.61 4.17 2.34
N ILE A 57 0.32 4.42 2.08
CA ILE A 57 -0.63 3.33 1.90
C ILE A 57 -0.42 2.60 0.58
N GLY A 58 -0.02 3.33 -0.46
CA GLY A 58 0.28 2.73 -1.77
C GLY A 58 1.49 1.81 -1.72
N ASP A 59 2.56 2.24 -1.07
CA ASP A 59 3.77 1.44 -0.89
C ASP A 59 3.48 0.19 -0.05
N SER A 60 2.75 0.33 1.04
CA SER A 60 2.40 -0.81 1.89
C SER A 60 1.49 -1.80 1.17
N ALA A 61 0.50 -1.33 0.43
CA ALA A 61 -0.39 -2.22 -0.34
C ALA A 61 0.40 -3.01 -1.40
N ALA A 62 1.30 -2.34 -2.13
CA ALA A 62 2.15 -2.98 -3.13
C ALA A 62 3.13 -3.97 -2.50
N GLY A 63 3.73 -3.59 -1.37
CA GLY A 63 4.67 -4.46 -0.63
C GLY A 63 3.99 -5.72 -0.15
N TYR A 64 2.80 -5.61 0.42
CA TYR A 64 2.05 -6.79 0.87
C TYR A 64 1.55 -7.64 -0.29
N ALA A 65 1.18 -7.03 -1.41
CA ALA A 65 0.86 -7.80 -2.61
C ALA A 65 2.07 -8.65 -3.03
N ALA A 66 3.27 -8.06 -3.01
CA ALA A 66 4.50 -8.79 -3.29
C ALA A 66 4.76 -9.89 -2.25
N LEU A 67 4.53 -9.61 -0.97
CA LEU A 67 4.74 -10.59 0.10
C LEU A 67 3.91 -11.85 -0.10
N THR A 68 2.70 -11.72 -0.64
CA THR A 68 1.84 -12.88 -0.94
C THR A 68 2.44 -13.82 -1.98
N LYS A 69 3.40 -13.34 -2.76
CA LYS A 69 4.07 -14.12 -3.82
C LYS A 69 5.46 -14.61 -3.40
N MET A 70 5.87 -14.29 -2.20
CA MET A 70 7.19 -14.66 -1.68
C MET A 70 7.15 -15.95 -0.89
N GLY A 71 8.33 -16.53 -0.66
CA GLY A 71 8.49 -17.75 0.13
C GLY A 71 8.16 -17.54 1.61
N LYS A 72 7.90 -18.64 2.28
CA LYS A 72 7.45 -18.68 3.67
C LYS A 72 8.36 -17.92 4.64
N ASN A 73 9.68 -17.96 4.41
CA ASN A 73 10.67 -17.34 5.28
C ASN A 73 11.21 -16.01 4.71
N GLN A 74 10.54 -15.46 3.71
CA GLN A 74 10.94 -14.21 3.11
C GLN A 74 10.11 -13.06 3.65
N GLU A 75 10.76 -11.92 3.79
CA GLU A 75 10.14 -10.64 4.09
C GLU A 75 10.30 -9.70 2.89
N VAL A 76 9.49 -8.68 2.82
CA VAL A 76 9.49 -7.75 1.69
C VAL A 76 10.16 -6.43 2.07
N LEU A 77 10.96 -5.91 1.14
CA LEU A 77 11.52 -4.56 1.23
C LEU A 77 11.26 -3.83 -0.09
N THR A 78 10.97 -2.55 0.01
CA THR A 78 10.84 -1.69 -1.16
C THR A 78 12.24 -1.29 -1.62
N SER A 79 12.58 -1.57 -2.89
CA SER A 79 13.82 -1.11 -3.48
C SER A 79 13.68 0.30 -4.07
N GLU A 80 12.63 0.53 -4.83
CA GLU A 80 12.30 1.84 -5.37
C GLU A 80 10.81 1.92 -5.65
N MET A 81 10.29 3.14 -5.67
CA MET A 81 8.88 3.36 -5.93
C MET A 81 8.71 4.72 -6.57
N LYS A 82 8.13 4.72 -7.77
CA LYS A 82 7.76 5.95 -8.46
C LYS A 82 6.28 6.21 -8.29
N ILE A 83 5.92 7.45 -8.02
CA ILE A 83 4.52 7.86 -7.87
C ILE A 83 4.19 9.02 -8.82
N HIS A 84 3.03 8.90 -9.47
CA HIS A 84 2.40 9.99 -10.20
C HIS A 84 1.19 10.46 -9.41
N LEU A 85 1.22 11.70 -8.95
CA LEU A 85 0.12 12.34 -8.25
C LEU A 85 -0.71 13.09 -9.28
N MET A 86 -1.86 12.52 -9.67
CA MET A 86 -2.63 13.00 -10.82
C MET A 86 -3.79 13.91 -10.44
N SER A 87 -4.30 13.77 -9.22
CA SER A 87 -5.43 14.58 -8.72
C SER A 87 -5.31 14.76 -7.22
N PRO A 88 -5.89 15.84 -6.66
CA PRO A 88 -5.86 16.04 -5.21
C PRO A 88 -6.59 14.95 -4.44
N ALA A 89 -6.08 14.63 -3.26
CA ALA A 89 -6.74 13.76 -2.30
C ALA A 89 -7.79 14.57 -1.54
N ASP A 90 -8.92 14.81 -2.18
CA ASP A 90 -9.99 15.69 -1.68
C ASP A 90 -11.16 14.94 -1.04
N GLY A 91 -11.16 13.62 -1.09
CA GLY A 91 -12.20 12.80 -0.50
C GLY A 91 -11.96 12.53 0.97
N LYS A 92 -12.89 11.83 1.56
CA LYS A 92 -12.84 11.46 2.98
C LYS A 92 -11.93 10.26 3.23
N ILE A 93 -11.86 9.34 2.27
CA ILE A 93 -11.14 8.07 2.39
C ILE A 93 -10.18 7.95 1.21
N LEU A 94 -8.97 7.49 1.50
CA LEU A 94 -8.02 7.05 0.48
C LEU A 94 -7.97 5.52 0.51
N LYS A 95 -7.97 4.92 -0.68
CA LYS A 95 -7.88 3.47 -0.84
C LYS A 95 -6.77 3.14 -1.83
N ALA A 96 -5.82 2.34 -1.38
CA ALA A 96 -4.72 1.85 -2.21
C ALA A 96 -4.98 0.40 -2.61
N VAL A 97 -4.88 0.13 -3.89
CA VAL A 97 -4.99 -1.21 -4.46
C VAL A 97 -3.62 -1.58 -5.01
N GLY A 98 -2.90 -2.40 -4.25
CA GLY A 98 -1.57 -2.88 -4.63
C GLY A 98 -1.65 -4.21 -5.36
N SER A 99 -0.87 -4.35 -6.42
CA SER A 99 -0.86 -5.56 -7.24
C SER A 99 0.54 -5.90 -7.73
N VAL A 100 0.77 -7.20 -7.95
CA VAL A 100 2.02 -7.69 -8.54
C VAL A 100 1.84 -7.78 -10.05
N LEU A 101 2.70 -7.09 -10.78
CA LEU A 101 2.71 -7.16 -12.24
C LEU A 101 3.59 -8.31 -12.74
N LYS A 102 4.71 -8.55 -12.08
CA LYS A 102 5.63 -9.61 -12.46
C LYS A 102 6.40 -10.12 -11.26
N VAL A 103 6.45 -11.44 -11.12
CA VAL A 103 7.33 -12.11 -10.17
C VAL A 103 8.59 -12.52 -10.93
N GLY A 104 9.68 -11.82 -10.68
CA GLY A 104 10.99 -12.19 -11.20
C GLY A 104 11.73 -13.07 -10.21
N ARG A 105 12.91 -13.52 -10.62
CA ARG A 105 13.73 -14.39 -9.77
C ARG A 105 14.31 -13.68 -8.56
N ARG A 106 14.62 -12.37 -8.69
CA ARG A 106 15.23 -11.57 -7.63
C ARG A 106 14.39 -10.37 -7.24
N LEU A 107 13.50 -9.94 -8.14
CA LEU A 107 12.73 -8.73 -8.00
C LEU A 107 11.28 -9.02 -8.34
N LEU A 108 10.38 -8.29 -7.67
CA LEU A 108 8.96 -8.29 -8.03
C LEU A 108 8.61 -6.88 -8.50
N ILE A 109 7.98 -6.79 -9.65
CA ILE A 109 7.48 -5.51 -10.16
C ILE A 109 6.05 -5.34 -9.69
N VAL A 110 5.78 -4.23 -9.04
CA VAL A 110 4.50 -3.97 -8.39
C VAL A 110 3.89 -2.66 -8.86
N GLN A 111 2.59 -2.56 -8.71
CA GLN A 111 1.82 -1.37 -9.01
C GLN A 111 0.88 -1.09 -7.85
N SER A 112 0.59 0.18 -7.59
CA SER A 112 -0.45 0.55 -6.65
C SER A 112 -1.24 1.71 -7.24
N ASN A 113 -2.57 1.58 -7.25
CA ASN A 113 -3.48 2.63 -7.66
C ASN A 113 -4.19 3.15 -6.43
N ILE A 114 -4.21 4.47 -6.25
CA ILE A 114 -4.82 5.08 -5.08
C ILE A 114 -6.02 5.91 -5.50
N TYR A 115 -7.13 5.68 -4.82
CA TYR A 115 -8.41 6.33 -5.07
C TYR A 115 -8.78 7.20 -3.89
N SER A 116 -9.40 8.33 -4.18
CA SER A 116 -9.95 9.26 -3.18
C SER A 116 -11.46 9.34 -3.35
N GLY A 117 -12.21 9.29 -2.25
CA GLY A 117 -13.64 9.38 -2.35
C GLY A 117 -14.36 9.03 -1.05
N ASP A 118 -15.58 8.59 -1.23
CA ASP A 118 -16.45 8.06 -0.18
C ASP A 118 -16.98 6.70 -0.63
N ASP A 119 -17.96 6.16 0.09
CA ASP A 119 -18.49 4.83 -0.18
C ASP A 119 -19.12 4.67 -1.58
N LYS A 120 -19.46 5.76 -2.25
CA LYS A 120 -20.20 5.73 -3.52
C LYS A 120 -19.42 6.24 -4.71
N ASN A 121 -18.48 7.15 -4.49
CA ASN A 121 -17.74 7.81 -5.57
C ASN A 121 -16.26 7.78 -5.26
N GLU A 122 -15.51 7.11 -6.13
CA GLU A 122 -14.06 7.05 -6.04
C GLU A 122 -13.43 7.61 -7.31
N LYS A 123 -12.35 8.36 -7.12
CA LYS A 123 -11.58 8.95 -8.21
C LYS A 123 -10.15 8.47 -8.09
N LEU A 124 -9.58 7.98 -9.20
CA LEU A 124 -8.16 7.63 -9.24
C LEU A 124 -7.33 8.90 -9.11
N ILE A 125 -6.53 9.00 -8.06
CA ILE A 125 -5.73 10.19 -7.78
C ILE A 125 -4.23 9.99 -7.94
N ALA A 126 -3.76 8.75 -7.85
CA ALA A 126 -2.35 8.47 -7.98
C ALA A 126 -2.14 7.05 -8.50
N THR A 127 -1.03 6.86 -9.20
CA THR A 127 -0.57 5.54 -9.60
C THR A 127 0.91 5.42 -9.27
N MET A 128 1.30 4.22 -8.83
CA MET A 128 2.67 3.94 -8.40
C MET A 128 3.17 2.71 -9.14
N LEU A 129 4.45 2.74 -9.49
CA LEU A 129 5.13 1.61 -10.11
C LEU A 129 6.48 1.46 -9.43
N GLY A 130 6.78 0.26 -9.00
CA GLY A 130 8.01 0.05 -8.26
C GLY A 130 8.49 -1.37 -8.22
N THR A 131 9.53 -1.57 -7.41
CA THR A 131 10.25 -2.83 -7.30
C THR A 131 10.35 -3.22 -5.84
N MET A 132 9.94 -4.46 -5.56
CA MET A 132 10.09 -5.08 -4.25
C MET A 132 11.16 -6.14 -4.31
N VAL A 133 11.89 -6.31 -3.21
CA VAL A 133 12.92 -7.33 -3.09
C VAL A 133 12.63 -8.22 -1.90
N PRO A 134 12.79 -9.55 -2.04
CA PRO A 134 12.66 -10.43 -0.90
C PRO A 134 13.91 -10.38 -0.03
N SER A 135 13.71 -10.48 1.27
CA SER A 135 14.77 -10.59 2.26
C SER A 135 14.54 -11.86 3.08
N ILE A 136 15.62 -12.58 3.37
CA ILE A 136 15.56 -13.76 4.24
C ILE A 136 15.89 -13.43 5.69
N VAL A 137 16.25 -12.18 5.97
CA VAL A 137 16.57 -11.74 7.32
C VAL A 137 15.31 -11.18 7.96
N ALA A 138 14.98 -11.67 9.16
CA ALA A 138 13.93 -11.07 9.97
C ALA A 138 14.37 -9.66 10.33
N ILE A 139 13.60 -8.69 9.90
CA ILE A 139 13.92 -7.28 10.07
C ILE A 139 13.24 -6.76 11.33
#